data_b4e67ac5b9443ef10800946640a59993
#
_entry.id   b4e67ac5b9443ef10800946640a59993
#
_cell.length_a   1.000
_cell.length_b   1.000
_cell.length_c   1.000
_cell.angle_alpha   90.00
_cell.angle_beta   90.00
_cell.angle_gamma   90.00
#
_symmetry.space_group_name_H-M   'P 1'
#
loop_
_entity.id
_entity.type
_entity.pdbx_description
1 polymer ?
#
loop_
_entity_poly.entity_id
_entity_poly.type
_entity_poly.pdbx_seq_one_letter_code
_entity_poly.pdbx_strand_id
1 'polypeptide(L)'
;MNPKNNSSSPQDRNLPDTSKKKNTRTSSVALTPPYTSKNRFAPLLTLQDNDKTDGTDDEVSSQQSQVRPKIPPIYVYNISDYQNFHTSLSNITFHEFSIVNTKSALKLNMDSIDDYRTATKLFDEYHTYQFPENKQLSVIIRNLPVNISEACIHKELVELKFEVASVTRLQNKFKTPIPIVAVLLSKSSAAIYSLNRLLHCVVAVEQRQPSKGIPQCTNCQRFSHTKKFCHLPPRCVKCAGDHHYSSCPKDINTPPKCVNCLSDHPASYRGCTFYKEISKKKKQL
;
A
#
# COMPACT_ATOMS: atom_id res chain seq x y z
N MET A 1 3.07 71.25 -9.74
CA MET A 1 1.84 71.84 -9.22
C MET A 1 1.07 70.74 -8.49
N ASN A 2 1.16 70.79 -7.18
CA ASN A 2 0.29 70.10 -6.19
C ASN A 2 -0.94 71.00 -5.97
N PRO A 3 -1.98 70.65 -5.20
CA PRO A 3 -2.48 69.39 -4.62
C PRO A 3 -4.02 69.23 -4.73
N LYS A 4 -4.62 68.15 -4.19
CA LYS A 4 -5.76 68.27 -3.27
C LYS A 4 -6.08 66.95 -2.58
N ASN A 5 -5.98 67.00 -1.25
CA ASN A 5 -6.55 66.13 -0.25
C ASN A 5 -8.06 65.98 -0.40
N ASN A 6 -8.59 64.81 -0.05
CA ASN A 6 -9.83 64.72 0.71
C ASN A 6 -9.84 63.48 1.60
N SER A 7 -9.85 63.78 2.85
CA SER A 7 -10.12 62.93 4.03
C SER A 7 -11.60 62.62 4.14
N SER A 8 -11.96 61.39 4.49
CA SER A 8 -13.19 61.12 5.26
C SER A 8 -13.05 59.84 6.11
N SER A 9 -13.16 60.05 7.39
CA SER A 9 -13.11 59.13 8.51
C SER A 9 -14.41 58.29 8.67
N PRO A 10 -14.49 57.39 9.66
CA PRO A 10 -15.08 56.06 9.57
C PRO A 10 -16.54 56.03 10.06
N GLN A 11 -17.27 55.08 9.58
CA GLN A 11 -18.61 54.77 10.16
C GLN A 11 -18.55 53.43 10.90
N ASP A 12 -18.83 53.53 12.20
CA ASP A 12 -19.22 52.46 13.13
C ASP A 12 -20.32 51.57 12.56
N ARG A 13 -20.15 50.25 12.66
CA ARG A 13 -21.27 49.30 12.61
C ARG A 13 -21.15 48.25 13.69
N ASN A 14 -22.05 48.42 14.64
CA ASN A 14 -22.59 47.60 15.71
C ASN A 14 -22.32 46.08 15.63
N LEU A 15 -21.73 45.56 16.73
CA LEU A 15 -21.83 44.17 17.14
C LEU A 15 -23.20 43.89 17.77
N PRO A 16 -23.80 42.74 17.54
CA PRO A 16 -24.86 42.24 18.41
C PRO A 16 -24.26 41.37 19.53
N ASP A 17 -24.63 41.76 20.72
CA ASP A 17 -24.45 41.13 22.02
C ASP A 17 -25.16 39.78 22.05
N THR A 18 -24.45 38.67 22.34
CA THR A 18 -25.05 37.38 22.67
C THR A 18 -24.72 36.98 24.09
N SER A 19 -25.65 37.28 24.97
CA SER A 19 -25.71 36.89 26.36
C SER A 19 -25.55 35.37 26.57
N LYS A 20 -24.57 34.99 27.40
CA LYS A 20 -24.36 33.67 27.95
C LYS A 20 -25.50 33.24 28.88
N LYS A 21 -26.27 32.25 28.52
CA LYS A 21 -27.08 31.47 29.48
C LYS A 21 -26.23 30.35 30.06
N LYS A 22 -25.88 30.46 31.33
CA LYS A 22 -25.38 29.39 32.17
C LYS A 22 -26.52 28.43 32.46
N ASN A 23 -26.42 27.19 32.01
CA ASN A 23 -27.23 26.08 32.52
C ASN A 23 -26.36 25.22 33.43
N THR A 24 -26.55 25.40 34.71
CA THR A 24 -26.11 24.44 35.73
C THR A 24 -27.00 23.21 35.65
N ARG A 25 -26.41 22.09 35.33
CA ARG A 25 -27.05 20.77 35.49
C ARG A 25 -26.24 19.92 36.42
N THR A 26 -26.82 19.61 37.54
CA THR A 26 -26.42 18.71 38.59
C THR A 26 -26.05 17.32 38.06
N SER A 27 -24.92 16.84 38.50
CA SER A 27 -24.40 15.51 38.26
C SER A 27 -25.22 14.45 38.99
N SER A 28 -25.86 13.57 38.26
CA SER A 28 -26.26 12.25 38.74
C SER A 28 -25.33 11.21 38.09
N VAL A 29 -24.51 10.57 38.89
CA VAL A 29 -23.63 9.47 38.51
C VAL A 29 -24.51 8.24 38.21
N ALA A 30 -24.71 7.92 36.94
CA ALA A 30 -25.26 6.64 36.54
C ALA A 30 -24.10 5.67 36.28
N LEU A 31 -24.01 4.64 37.12
CA LEU A 31 -23.14 3.48 36.94
C LEU A 31 -23.54 2.74 35.66
N THR A 32 -22.69 2.81 34.64
CA THR A 32 -22.81 1.99 33.45
C THR A 32 -22.31 0.57 33.75
N PRO A 33 -23.03 -0.46 33.35
CA PRO A 33 -22.54 -1.86 33.52
C PRO A 33 -21.38 -2.13 32.56
N PRO A 34 -20.51 -3.09 32.89
CA PRO A 34 -19.33 -3.39 32.09
C PRO A 34 -19.71 -3.96 30.72
N TYR A 35 -19.07 -3.42 29.71
CA TYR A 35 -19.19 -3.81 28.32
C TYR A 35 -18.75 -5.28 28.13
N THR A 36 -19.67 -6.20 27.97
CA THR A 36 -19.37 -7.59 27.61
C THR A 36 -19.15 -7.68 26.11
N SER A 37 -17.90 -7.68 25.70
CA SER A 37 -17.48 -8.05 24.35
C SER A 37 -17.88 -9.50 24.06
N LYS A 38 -18.82 -9.73 23.16
CA LYS A 38 -19.12 -11.05 22.62
C LYS A 38 -18.01 -11.45 21.65
N ASN A 39 -16.90 -11.92 22.20
CA ASN A 39 -15.84 -12.53 21.42
C ASN A 39 -16.26 -13.94 20.99
N ARG A 40 -16.48 -14.17 19.70
CA ARG A 40 -16.94 -15.44 19.11
C ARG A 40 -15.89 -16.56 19.14
N PHE A 41 -14.75 -16.33 19.75
CA PHE A 41 -13.65 -17.28 19.91
C PHE A 41 -13.20 -17.36 21.37
N ALA A 42 -14.09 -17.85 22.23
CA ALA A 42 -13.67 -18.33 23.54
C ALA A 42 -13.35 -19.83 23.42
N PRO A 43 -12.13 -20.29 23.77
CA PRO A 43 -11.88 -21.72 23.87
C PRO A 43 -12.59 -22.25 25.11
N LEU A 44 -13.34 -23.36 24.93
CA LEU A 44 -13.92 -24.13 26.04
C LEU A 44 -12.77 -24.71 26.87
N LEU A 45 -12.60 -24.15 28.07
CA LEU A 45 -11.93 -24.84 29.16
C LEU A 45 -13.01 -25.36 30.09
N THR A 46 -13.28 -26.65 30.02
CA THR A 46 -13.93 -27.38 31.10
C THR A 46 -13.08 -28.60 31.37
N LEU A 47 -12.39 -28.54 32.48
CA LEU A 47 -11.76 -29.65 33.16
C LEU A 47 -12.85 -30.50 33.82
N GLN A 48 -12.80 -31.81 33.66
CA GLN A 48 -13.12 -32.72 34.73
C GLN A 48 -12.31 -34.00 34.57
N ASP A 49 -11.54 -34.26 35.58
CA ASP A 49 -10.78 -35.47 35.84
C ASP A 49 -11.69 -36.71 35.83
N ASN A 50 -11.23 -37.78 35.20
CA ASN A 50 -11.39 -39.11 35.75
C ASN A 50 -10.40 -40.10 35.14
N ASP A 51 -9.66 -40.67 36.04
CA ASP A 51 -8.68 -41.71 35.98
C ASP A 51 -9.18 -43.01 35.28
N LYS A 52 -8.36 -43.57 34.35
CA LYS A 52 -7.95 -44.98 34.36
C LYS A 52 -7.15 -45.34 33.10
N THR A 53 -5.96 -45.83 33.38
CA THR A 53 -5.04 -46.69 32.62
C THR A 53 -5.66 -47.53 31.50
N ASP A 54 -5.10 -47.51 30.27
CA ASP A 54 -4.44 -48.66 29.66
C ASP A 54 -3.62 -48.22 28.44
N GLY A 55 -2.44 -48.80 28.24
CA GLY A 55 -1.48 -48.37 27.23
C GLY A 55 -1.81 -48.96 25.87
N THR A 56 -1.55 -48.14 24.85
CA THR A 56 -1.09 -48.57 23.52
C THR A 56 -0.39 -47.37 22.87
N ASP A 57 0.84 -47.58 22.44
CA ASP A 57 1.69 -46.61 21.71
C ASP A 57 1.07 -46.31 20.36
N ASP A 58 0.40 -45.17 20.24
CA ASP A 58 0.08 -44.55 18.93
C ASP A 58 0.99 -43.36 18.73
N GLU A 59 1.95 -43.51 17.81
CA GLU A 59 2.76 -42.40 17.27
C GLU A 59 1.82 -41.32 16.75
N VAL A 60 1.64 -40.26 17.53
CA VAL A 60 1.03 -39.03 17.06
C VAL A 60 2.03 -38.34 16.16
N SER A 61 1.97 -38.66 14.86
CA SER A 61 2.56 -37.89 13.79
C SER A 61 2.09 -36.46 13.91
N SER A 62 2.91 -35.59 14.50
CA SER A 62 2.74 -34.14 14.51
C SER A 62 2.82 -33.64 13.07
N GLN A 63 1.71 -33.59 12.37
CA GLN A 63 1.58 -32.87 11.12
C GLN A 63 1.82 -31.40 11.40
N GLN A 64 3.08 -30.97 11.30
CA GLN A 64 3.42 -29.57 11.15
C GLN A 64 2.66 -29.06 9.94
N SER A 65 1.64 -28.23 10.18
CA SER A 65 0.94 -27.50 9.14
C SER A 65 1.96 -26.61 8.42
N GLN A 66 2.50 -27.08 7.31
CA GLN A 66 3.38 -26.31 6.44
C GLN A 66 2.60 -25.10 5.96
N VAL A 67 2.94 -23.92 6.48
CA VAL A 67 2.39 -22.64 6.04
C VAL A 67 2.74 -22.48 4.55
N ARG A 68 1.79 -22.76 3.67
CA ARG A 68 1.98 -22.62 2.21
C ARG A 68 2.35 -21.17 1.89
N PRO A 69 3.42 -20.94 1.10
CA PRO A 69 3.81 -19.58 0.73
C PRO A 69 2.69 -18.90 -0.06
N LYS A 70 2.37 -17.64 0.27
CA LYS A 70 1.38 -16.86 -0.48
C LYS A 70 1.97 -16.43 -1.81
N ILE A 71 1.65 -17.14 -2.88
CA ILE A 71 2.09 -16.83 -4.24
C ILE A 71 1.18 -15.72 -4.81
N PRO A 72 1.75 -14.63 -5.39
CA PRO A 72 0.96 -13.59 -6.00
C PRO A 72 0.29 -14.08 -7.29
N PRO A 73 -0.94 -13.65 -7.60
CA PRO A 73 -1.59 -14.02 -8.85
C PRO A 73 -0.91 -13.38 -10.06
N ILE A 74 -0.96 -14.05 -11.19
CA ILE A 74 -0.54 -13.56 -12.50
C ILE A 74 -1.79 -13.14 -13.27
N TYR A 75 -1.80 -11.93 -13.84
CA TYR A 75 -2.88 -11.45 -14.69
C TYR A 75 -2.38 -11.44 -16.13
N VAL A 76 -2.90 -12.35 -16.95
CA VAL A 76 -2.50 -12.55 -18.35
C VAL A 76 -3.52 -11.89 -19.27
N TYR A 77 -3.03 -11.22 -20.32
CA TYR A 77 -3.82 -10.45 -21.27
C TYR A 77 -3.72 -11.01 -22.68
N ASN A 78 -4.65 -10.59 -23.54
CA ASN A 78 -4.63 -10.85 -24.98
C ASN A 78 -4.53 -12.32 -25.38
N ILE A 79 -5.22 -13.21 -24.64
CA ILE A 79 -5.29 -14.63 -24.98
C ILE A 79 -6.36 -14.81 -26.05
N SER A 80 -5.92 -15.12 -27.28
CA SER A 80 -6.81 -15.38 -28.41
C SER A 80 -7.36 -16.80 -28.42
N ASP A 81 -6.56 -17.78 -27.99
CA ASP A 81 -6.91 -19.19 -27.91
C ASP A 81 -6.74 -19.72 -26.48
N TYR A 82 -7.86 -19.90 -25.80
CA TYR A 82 -7.87 -20.41 -24.43
C TYR A 82 -7.44 -21.87 -24.32
N GLN A 83 -7.80 -22.71 -25.30
CA GLN A 83 -7.48 -24.13 -25.23
C GLN A 83 -5.97 -24.36 -25.39
N ASN A 84 -5.36 -23.68 -26.36
CA ASN A 84 -3.91 -23.73 -26.53
C ASN A 84 -3.18 -23.15 -25.30
N PHE A 85 -3.66 -22.03 -24.75
CA PHE A 85 -3.14 -21.44 -23.52
C PHE A 85 -3.20 -22.42 -22.34
N HIS A 86 -4.37 -23.06 -22.11
CA HIS A 86 -4.56 -24.02 -21.03
C HIS A 86 -3.66 -25.25 -21.21
N THR A 87 -3.60 -25.81 -22.42
CA THR A 87 -2.74 -26.97 -22.72
C THR A 87 -1.27 -26.64 -22.50
N SER A 88 -0.80 -25.49 -23.00
CA SER A 88 0.59 -25.05 -22.82
C SER A 88 0.93 -24.84 -21.35
N LEU A 89 0.00 -24.29 -20.57
CA LEU A 89 0.18 -24.10 -19.14
C LEU A 89 0.23 -25.44 -18.39
N SER A 90 -0.70 -26.36 -18.69
CA SER A 90 -0.75 -27.70 -18.07
C SER A 90 0.50 -28.54 -18.35
N ASN A 91 1.11 -28.36 -19.52
CA ASN A 91 2.33 -29.10 -19.88
C ASN A 91 3.57 -28.64 -19.10
N ILE A 92 3.58 -27.41 -18.55
CA ILE A 92 4.74 -26.85 -17.83
C ILE A 92 4.55 -26.76 -16.32
N THR A 93 3.35 -27.03 -15.81
CA THR A 93 3.01 -27.00 -14.38
C THR A 93 2.88 -28.41 -13.81
N PHE A 94 3.45 -28.63 -12.64
CA PHE A 94 3.40 -29.92 -11.94
C PHE A 94 2.36 -29.95 -10.82
N HIS A 95 1.91 -28.76 -10.37
CA HIS A 95 0.94 -28.61 -9.28
C HIS A 95 -0.36 -27.99 -9.80
N GLU A 96 -1.38 -28.02 -8.97
CA GLU A 96 -2.65 -27.43 -9.29
C GLU A 96 -2.56 -25.92 -9.46
N PHE A 97 -3.38 -25.41 -10.36
CA PHE A 97 -3.58 -23.99 -10.58
C PHE A 97 -5.05 -23.67 -10.82
N SER A 98 -5.46 -22.45 -10.59
CA SER A 98 -6.82 -22.01 -10.86
C SER A 98 -6.82 -20.75 -11.73
N ILE A 99 -7.78 -20.71 -12.67
CA ILE A 99 -7.97 -19.58 -13.60
C ILE A 99 -9.30 -18.92 -13.30
N VAL A 100 -9.27 -17.61 -13.02
CA VAL A 100 -10.47 -16.80 -12.82
C VAL A 100 -10.58 -15.78 -13.93
N ASN A 101 -11.67 -15.85 -14.71
CA ASN A 101 -11.91 -14.86 -15.74
C ASN A 101 -12.33 -13.52 -15.12
N THR A 102 -11.60 -12.45 -15.45
CA THR A 102 -11.91 -11.09 -15.05
C THR A 102 -12.33 -10.28 -16.29
N LYS A 103 -12.88 -9.07 -16.10
CA LYS A 103 -13.35 -8.22 -17.22
C LYS A 103 -12.28 -7.90 -18.27
N SER A 104 -10.99 -7.97 -17.93
CA SER A 104 -9.90 -7.51 -18.80
C SER A 104 -8.68 -8.42 -18.84
N ALA A 105 -8.66 -9.53 -18.10
CA ALA A 105 -7.52 -10.44 -18.01
C ALA A 105 -7.95 -11.78 -17.43
N LEU A 106 -7.19 -12.84 -17.68
CA LEU A 106 -7.28 -14.08 -16.93
C LEU A 106 -6.39 -13.96 -15.68
N LYS A 107 -6.97 -14.16 -14.51
CA LYS A 107 -6.26 -14.21 -13.23
C LYS A 107 -5.88 -15.65 -12.96
N LEU A 108 -4.60 -15.94 -12.98
CA LEU A 108 -4.01 -17.24 -12.72
C LEU A 108 -3.48 -17.28 -11.28
N ASN A 109 -3.92 -18.23 -10.47
CA ASN A 109 -3.39 -18.51 -9.16
C ASN A 109 -2.62 -19.84 -9.22
N MET A 110 -1.40 -19.86 -8.69
CA MET A 110 -0.50 -21.02 -8.68
C MET A 110 -0.29 -21.46 -7.25
N ASP A 111 -0.10 -22.78 -7.06
CA ASP A 111 0.16 -23.37 -5.73
C ASP A 111 1.67 -23.59 -5.49
N SER A 112 2.49 -23.58 -6.57
CA SER A 112 3.95 -23.73 -6.49
C SER A 112 4.68 -22.49 -6.99
N ILE A 113 5.79 -22.11 -6.29
CA ILE A 113 6.67 -21.01 -6.69
C ILE A 113 7.42 -21.34 -7.98
N ASP A 114 7.80 -22.62 -8.19
CA ASP A 114 8.54 -23.03 -9.36
C ASP A 114 7.64 -23.04 -10.62
N ASP A 115 6.40 -23.51 -10.48
CA ASP A 115 5.40 -23.41 -11.54
C ASP A 115 5.08 -21.94 -11.85
N TYR A 116 4.98 -21.07 -10.83
CA TYR A 116 4.82 -19.64 -11.03
C TYR A 116 5.97 -19.02 -11.85
N ARG A 117 7.23 -19.38 -11.53
CA ARG A 117 8.40 -18.89 -12.27
C ARG A 117 8.44 -19.39 -13.70
N THR A 118 8.03 -20.65 -13.92
CA THR A 118 7.97 -21.26 -15.26
C THR A 118 6.85 -20.64 -16.07
N ALA A 119 5.66 -20.48 -15.49
CA ALA A 119 4.52 -19.87 -16.15
C ALA A 119 4.79 -18.40 -16.55
N THR A 120 5.48 -17.61 -15.72
CA THR A 120 5.80 -16.22 -16.07
C THR A 120 6.74 -16.08 -17.27
N LYS A 121 7.49 -17.12 -17.64
CA LYS A 121 8.32 -17.13 -18.85
C LYS A 121 7.54 -17.43 -20.12
N LEU A 122 6.35 -18.05 -19.98
CA LEU A 122 5.49 -18.41 -21.11
C LEU A 122 4.70 -17.20 -21.66
N PHE A 123 4.46 -16.18 -20.81
CA PHE A 123 3.55 -15.10 -21.15
C PHE A 123 4.28 -13.86 -21.67
N ASP A 124 3.77 -13.28 -22.77
CA ASP A 124 4.28 -12.02 -23.34
C ASP A 124 3.69 -10.82 -22.62
N GLU A 125 2.37 -10.82 -22.39
CA GLU A 125 1.66 -9.69 -21.80
C GLU A 125 0.98 -10.06 -20.47
N TYR A 126 1.63 -9.74 -19.38
CA TYR A 126 1.09 -10.00 -18.06
C TYR A 126 1.49 -8.94 -17.03
N HIS A 127 0.87 -8.95 -15.87
CA HIS A 127 1.38 -8.30 -14.68
C HIS A 127 1.17 -9.20 -13.46
N THR A 128 1.98 -8.95 -12.45
CA THR A 128 1.92 -9.64 -11.17
C THR A 128 2.22 -8.69 -10.02
N TYR A 129 2.49 -9.22 -8.83
CA TYR A 129 2.81 -8.45 -7.64
C TYR A 129 4.08 -8.99 -6.97
N GLN A 130 4.59 -8.22 -6.01
CA GLN A 130 5.71 -8.66 -5.18
C GLN A 130 5.26 -9.80 -4.26
N PHE A 131 6.10 -10.82 -4.14
CA PHE A 131 5.91 -11.87 -3.13
C PHE A 131 5.82 -11.24 -1.72
N PRO A 132 4.85 -11.65 -0.90
CA PRO A 132 4.71 -11.14 0.46
C PRO A 132 5.96 -11.36 1.33
N GLU A 133 6.71 -12.41 1.06
CA GLU A 133 7.96 -12.74 1.76
C GLU A 133 9.05 -11.70 1.47
N ASN A 134 9.14 -11.23 0.24
CA ASN A 134 10.14 -10.25 -0.21
C ASN A 134 9.74 -8.80 0.10
N LYS A 135 8.59 -8.58 0.74
CA LYS A 135 8.14 -7.24 1.10
C LYS A 135 8.93 -6.72 2.28
N GLN A 136 9.69 -5.67 2.06
CA GLN A 136 10.48 -5.01 3.09
C GLN A 136 9.60 -4.27 4.11
N LEU A 137 10.09 -4.16 5.33
CA LEU A 137 9.53 -3.33 6.37
C LEU A 137 9.87 -1.86 6.08
N SER A 138 8.86 -1.01 6.00
CA SER A 138 9.05 0.43 5.78
C SER A 138 8.64 1.20 7.03
N VAL A 139 9.60 1.88 7.64
CA VAL A 139 9.41 2.66 8.86
C VAL A 139 9.76 4.12 8.65
N ILE A 140 9.23 4.97 9.51
CA ILE A 140 9.54 6.40 9.61
C ILE A 140 10.18 6.63 10.98
N ILE A 141 11.37 7.22 10.98
CA ILE A 141 12.06 7.66 12.21
C ILE A 141 11.94 9.18 12.28
N ARG A 142 11.38 9.67 13.37
CA ARG A 142 11.19 11.11 13.65
C ARG A 142 12.22 11.63 14.65
N ASN A 143 12.34 12.93 14.71
CA ASN A 143 13.17 13.68 15.64
C ASN A 143 14.69 13.50 15.43
N LEU A 144 15.11 13.15 14.20
CA LEU A 144 16.52 13.14 13.84
C LEU A 144 16.93 14.50 13.25
N PRO A 145 17.96 15.17 13.81
CA PRO A 145 18.50 16.42 13.27
C PRO A 145 18.80 16.34 11.77
N VAL A 146 18.50 17.42 11.05
CA VAL A 146 18.60 17.44 9.57
C VAL A 146 20.04 17.38 9.07
N ASN A 147 21.01 17.78 9.89
CA ASN A 147 22.44 17.78 9.58
C ASN A 147 23.11 16.39 9.70
N ILE A 148 22.43 15.39 10.27
CA ILE A 148 22.93 14.01 10.28
C ILE A 148 22.74 13.41 8.90
N SER A 149 23.82 12.90 8.28
CA SER A 149 23.78 12.28 6.97
C SER A 149 23.02 10.94 6.97
N GLU A 150 22.43 10.58 5.83
CA GLU A 150 21.76 9.29 5.65
C GLU A 150 22.75 8.11 5.84
N ALA A 151 24.01 8.30 5.42
CA ALA A 151 25.08 7.31 5.57
C ALA A 151 25.41 7.04 7.06
N CYS A 152 25.45 8.11 7.90
CA CYS A 152 25.67 7.96 9.33
C CYS A 152 24.54 7.21 10.01
N ILE A 153 23.29 7.52 9.64
CA ILE A 153 22.09 6.83 10.15
C ILE A 153 22.11 5.35 9.72
N HIS A 154 22.46 5.08 8.46
CA HIS A 154 22.58 3.71 7.95
C HIS A 154 23.60 2.90 8.74
N LYS A 155 24.80 3.47 8.95
CA LYS A 155 25.89 2.82 9.68
C LYS A 155 25.46 2.45 11.09
N GLU A 156 24.90 3.39 11.85
CA GLU A 156 24.41 3.18 13.20
C GLU A 156 23.35 2.09 13.30
N LEU A 157 22.37 2.08 12.36
CA LEU A 157 21.34 1.05 12.34
C LEU A 157 21.93 -0.35 12.06
N VAL A 158 22.95 -0.45 11.21
CA VAL A 158 23.65 -1.71 10.93
C VAL A 158 24.45 -2.16 12.17
N GLU A 159 25.10 -1.25 12.89
CA GLU A 159 25.80 -1.55 14.16
C GLU A 159 24.82 -2.07 15.21
N LEU A 160 23.60 -1.56 15.25
CA LEU A 160 22.49 -2.07 16.06
C LEU A 160 21.88 -3.39 15.53
N LYS A 161 22.51 -4.04 14.55
CA LYS A 161 22.12 -5.34 13.97
C LYS A 161 20.79 -5.33 13.20
N PHE A 162 20.39 -4.19 12.68
CA PHE A 162 19.26 -4.12 11.75
C PHE A 162 19.72 -4.34 10.30
N GLU A 163 18.96 -5.13 9.53
CA GLU A 163 19.22 -5.34 8.10
C GLU A 163 18.60 -4.19 7.29
N VAL A 164 19.39 -3.15 7.02
CA VAL A 164 18.95 -1.92 6.36
C VAL A 164 19.15 -2.01 4.85
N ALA A 165 18.07 -1.88 4.08
CA ALA A 165 18.11 -1.83 2.63
C ALA A 165 18.32 -0.40 2.10
N SER A 166 17.69 0.60 2.72
CA SER A 166 17.90 2.01 2.35
C SER A 166 17.45 2.96 3.45
N VAL A 167 18.11 4.12 3.49
CA VAL A 167 17.77 5.25 4.35
C VAL A 167 17.54 6.46 3.44
N THR A 168 16.45 7.19 3.63
CA THR A 168 16.12 8.38 2.82
C THR A 168 15.51 9.46 3.71
N ARG A 169 16.12 10.64 3.73
CA ARG A 169 15.59 11.79 4.45
C ARG A 169 14.42 12.39 3.67
N LEU A 170 13.32 12.60 4.36
CA LEU A 170 12.15 13.21 3.75
C LEU A 170 12.35 14.72 3.59
N GLN A 171 11.72 15.27 2.57
CA GLN A 171 11.71 16.69 2.26
C GLN A 171 10.28 17.22 2.26
N ASN A 172 10.13 18.49 2.59
CA ASN A 172 8.86 19.19 2.48
C ASN A 172 8.55 19.54 1.00
N LYS A 173 7.40 20.19 0.75
CA LYS A 173 6.99 20.64 -0.59
C LYS A 173 7.98 21.60 -1.28
N PHE A 174 8.83 22.27 -0.50
CA PHE A 174 9.85 23.19 -0.99
C PHE A 174 11.23 22.51 -1.17
N LYS A 175 11.30 21.19 -1.12
CA LYS A 175 12.53 20.38 -1.18
C LYS A 175 13.52 20.64 -0.03
N THR A 176 13.06 21.25 1.07
CA THR A 176 13.87 21.41 2.27
C THR A 176 13.84 20.14 3.11
N PRO A 177 14.99 19.62 3.58
CA PRO A 177 15.04 18.42 4.43
C PRO A 177 14.30 18.66 5.75
N ILE A 178 13.62 17.63 6.25
CA ILE A 178 12.89 17.67 7.50
C ILE A 178 13.46 16.63 8.49
N PRO A 179 13.22 16.76 9.81
CA PRO A 179 13.76 15.85 10.83
C PRO A 179 13.03 14.49 10.83
N ILE A 180 12.77 13.96 9.64
CA ILE A 180 12.05 12.69 9.41
C ILE A 180 12.82 11.88 8.37
N VAL A 181 13.08 10.62 8.70
CA VAL A 181 13.80 9.68 7.83
C VAL A 181 12.94 8.47 7.55
N ALA A 182 12.84 8.09 6.29
CA ALA A 182 12.23 6.83 5.88
C ALA A 182 13.32 5.76 5.77
N VAL A 183 13.09 4.61 6.40
CA VAL A 183 14.03 3.48 6.38
C VAL A 183 13.31 2.25 5.83
N LEU A 184 13.96 1.54 4.92
CA LEU A 184 13.55 0.22 4.44
C LEU A 184 14.45 -0.83 5.08
N LEU A 185 13.82 -1.82 5.69
CA LEU A 185 14.50 -2.90 6.42
C LEU A 185 13.96 -4.26 5.96
N SER A 186 14.72 -5.31 6.26
CA SER A 186 14.19 -6.67 6.20
C SER A 186 13.06 -6.87 7.23
N LYS A 187 12.16 -7.79 6.98
CA LYS A 187 11.09 -8.15 7.94
C LYS A 187 11.62 -8.71 9.27
N SER A 188 12.80 -9.33 9.26
CA SER A 188 13.51 -9.80 10.46
C SER A 188 13.78 -8.67 11.45
N SER A 189 13.91 -7.43 10.97
CA SER A 189 14.24 -6.24 11.76
C SER A 189 13.01 -5.59 12.44
N ALA A 190 11.96 -6.35 12.78
CA ALA A 190 10.76 -5.83 13.42
C ALA A 190 11.01 -5.20 14.80
N ALA A 191 12.10 -5.59 15.48
CA ALA A 191 12.54 -4.97 16.75
C ALA A 191 12.83 -3.46 16.63
N ILE A 192 12.93 -2.90 15.39
CA ILE A 192 13.12 -1.46 15.17
C ILE A 192 12.03 -0.59 15.82
N TYR A 193 10.82 -1.12 16.02
CA TYR A 193 9.73 -0.36 16.66
C TYR A 193 9.95 -0.09 18.14
N SER A 194 10.83 -0.82 18.81
CA SER A 194 11.24 -0.58 20.21
C SER A 194 12.41 0.40 20.34
N LEU A 195 12.99 0.84 19.20
CA LEU A 195 14.10 1.77 19.19
C LEU A 195 13.61 3.17 19.61
N ASN A 196 14.13 3.67 20.73
CA ASN A 196 13.81 4.98 21.30
C ASN A 196 14.97 5.97 21.26
N ARG A 197 16.19 5.51 20.94
CA ARG A 197 17.40 6.33 20.79
C ARG A 197 18.20 5.90 19.57
N LEU A 198 18.69 6.86 18.82
CA LEU A 198 19.57 6.66 17.67
C LEU A 198 20.57 7.82 17.60
N LEU A 199 21.87 7.52 17.52
CA LEU A 199 22.94 8.55 17.55
C LEU A 199 22.76 9.51 18.75
N HIS A 200 22.46 8.97 19.93
CA HIS A 200 22.15 9.70 21.18
C HIS A 200 20.89 10.60 21.13
N CYS A 201 20.20 10.69 19.98
CA CYS A 201 18.94 11.43 19.86
C CYS A 201 17.76 10.55 20.32
N VAL A 202 16.81 11.16 21.01
CA VAL A 202 15.53 10.52 21.33
C VAL A 202 14.66 10.52 20.07
N VAL A 203 14.31 9.35 19.58
CA VAL A 203 13.58 9.15 18.32
C VAL A 203 12.23 8.47 18.56
N ALA A 204 11.31 8.66 17.62
CA ALA A 204 10.06 7.91 17.54
C ALA A 204 10.03 7.12 16.23
N VAL A 205 9.82 5.81 16.32
CA VAL A 205 9.73 4.92 15.15
C VAL A 205 8.28 4.53 14.90
N GLU A 206 7.80 4.81 13.71
CA GLU A 206 6.42 4.57 13.29
C GLU A 206 6.38 3.73 12.00
N GLN A 207 5.35 2.94 11.84
CA GLN A 207 5.10 2.28 10.56
C GLN A 207 4.74 3.32 9.50
N ARG A 208 5.39 3.25 8.34
CA ARG A 208 5.04 4.10 7.21
C ARG A 208 3.63 3.79 6.73
N GLN A 209 2.75 4.77 6.77
CA GLN A 209 1.39 4.63 6.27
C GLN A 209 1.39 4.37 4.76
N PRO A 210 0.64 3.38 4.28
CA PRO A 210 0.51 3.12 2.86
C PRO A 210 -0.16 4.31 2.15
N SER A 211 0.18 4.50 0.88
CA SER A 211 -0.47 5.50 0.04
C SER A 211 -2.00 5.26 0.01
N LYS A 212 -2.78 6.31 0.26
CA LYS A 212 -4.26 6.25 0.22
C LYS A 212 -4.81 6.02 -1.19
N GLY A 213 -4.02 6.29 -2.23
CA GLY A 213 -4.43 6.12 -3.63
C GLY A 213 -4.34 4.68 -4.12
N ILE A 214 -4.94 4.44 -5.28
CA ILE A 214 -4.73 3.21 -6.04
C ILE A 214 -3.44 3.40 -6.85
N PRO A 215 -2.47 2.48 -6.78
CA PRO A 215 -1.25 2.58 -7.57
C PRO A 215 -1.60 2.51 -9.06
N GLN A 216 -1.01 3.43 -9.84
CA GLN A 216 -1.08 3.45 -11.29
C GLN A 216 0.27 3.06 -11.86
N CYS A 217 0.29 2.12 -12.78
CA CYS A 217 1.49 1.68 -13.46
C CYS A 217 1.99 2.79 -14.41
N THR A 218 3.24 3.23 -14.23
CA THR A 218 3.84 4.26 -15.11
C THR A 218 4.25 3.72 -16.48
N ASN A 219 4.20 2.41 -16.71
CA ASN A 219 4.43 1.79 -18.01
C ASN A 219 3.14 1.72 -18.83
N CYS A 220 2.17 0.92 -18.42
CA CYS A 220 0.94 0.67 -19.17
C CYS A 220 -0.24 1.58 -18.78
N GLN A 221 -0.09 2.46 -17.82
CA GLN A 221 -1.10 3.40 -17.26
C GLN A 221 -2.33 2.71 -16.62
N ARG A 222 -2.38 1.39 -16.53
CA ARG A 222 -3.44 0.66 -15.80
C ARG A 222 -3.24 0.80 -14.29
N PHE A 223 -4.27 0.50 -13.51
CA PHE A 223 -4.25 0.59 -12.06
C PHE A 223 -4.00 -0.77 -11.40
N SER A 224 -3.77 -0.76 -10.08
CA SER A 224 -3.60 -1.90 -9.18
C SER A 224 -2.23 -2.56 -9.19
N HIS A 225 -1.32 -2.24 -10.10
CA HIS A 225 0.06 -2.73 -10.09
C HIS A 225 1.08 -1.60 -10.34
N THR A 226 2.37 -1.90 -10.19
CA THR A 226 3.47 -0.97 -10.42
C THR A 226 4.32 -1.37 -11.63
N LYS A 227 5.10 -0.45 -12.18
CA LYS A 227 5.98 -0.70 -13.32
C LYS A 227 6.91 -1.91 -13.12
N LYS A 228 7.38 -2.14 -11.87
CA LYS A 228 8.33 -3.21 -11.54
C LYS A 228 7.79 -4.61 -11.89
N PHE A 229 6.48 -4.79 -11.82
CA PHE A 229 5.82 -6.08 -12.05
C PHE A 229 4.88 -6.05 -13.28
N CYS A 230 5.19 -5.16 -14.22
CA CYS A 230 4.40 -4.95 -15.45
C CYS A 230 5.21 -5.37 -16.67
N HIS A 231 4.70 -6.34 -17.41
CA HIS A 231 5.21 -6.83 -18.68
C HIS A 231 4.26 -6.50 -19.84
N LEU A 232 3.39 -5.49 -19.64
CA LEU A 232 2.50 -4.98 -20.69
C LEU A 232 3.23 -3.95 -21.56
N PRO A 233 2.82 -3.77 -22.83
CA PRO A 233 3.38 -2.73 -23.69
C PRO A 233 3.21 -1.34 -23.06
N PRO A 234 4.15 -0.43 -23.31
CA PRO A 234 4.09 0.92 -22.77
C PRO A 234 2.92 1.71 -23.35
N ARG A 235 2.27 2.52 -22.51
CA ARG A 235 1.22 3.45 -22.89
C ARG A 235 1.55 4.86 -22.46
N CYS A 236 1.38 5.82 -23.35
CA CYS A 236 1.70 7.20 -23.04
C CYS A 236 0.67 7.85 -22.12
N VAL A 237 1.14 8.45 -21.02
CA VAL A 237 0.29 9.18 -20.07
C VAL A 237 -0.37 10.43 -20.69
N LYS A 238 0.24 11.00 -21.73
CA LYS A 238 -0.21 12.24 -22.38
C LYS A 238 -1.22 12.03 -23.52
N CYS A 239 -0.94 11.09 -24.43
CA CYS A 239 -1.71 10.91 -25.68
C CYS A 239 -2.37 9.52 -25.82
N ALA A 240 -2.18 8.60 -24.84
CA ALA A 240 -2.66 7.22 -24.88
C ALA A 240 -2.06 6.34 -26.01
N GLY A 241 -1.05 6.80 -26.73
CA GLY A 241 -0.37 6.02 -27.78
C GLY A 241 0.53 4.90 -27.22
N ASP A 242 0.95 3.99 -28.12
CA ASP A 242 1.75 2.80 -27.79
C ASP A 242 3.25 3.12 -27.74
N HIS A 243 3.63 4.03 -26.84
CA HIS A 243 5.01 4.44 -26.60
C HIS A 243 5.21 4.94 -25.16
N HIS A 244 6.44 5.03 -24.73
CA HIS A 244 6.78 5.63 -23.44
C HIS A 244 6.61 7.17 -23.52
N TYR A 245 6.21 7.80 -22.41
CA TYR A 245 5.93 9.26 -22.36
C TYR A 245 7.14 10.13 -22.73
N SER A 246 8.38 9.63 -22.57
CA SER A 246 9.61 10.35 -22.93
C SER A 246 9.80 10.50 -24.45
N SER A 247 9.29 9.56 -25.23
CA SER A 247 9.34 9.56 -26.70
C SER A 247 8.02 10.04 -27.34
N CYS A 248 7.20 10.76 -26.57
CA CYS A 248 5.91 11.23 -27.06
C CYS A 248 6.07 12.38 -28.07
N PRO A 249 5.65 12.20 -29.35
CA PRO A 249 5.74 13.23 -30.38
C PRO A 249 4.68 14.32 -30.27
N LYS A 250 3.75 14.17 -29.31
CA LYS A 250 2.61 15.07 -29.12
C LYS A 250 3.06 16.49 -28.74
N ASP A 251 2.60 17.48 -29.49
CA ASP A 251 2.79 18.89 -29.17
C ASP A 251 2.07 19.29 -27.88
N ILE A 252 2.61 20.31 -27.19
CA ILE A 252 2.07 20.82 -25.93
C ILE A 252 0.66 21.39 -26.10
N ASN A 253 0.35 21.96 -27.26
CA ASN A 253 -0.94 22.59 -27.58
C ASN A 253 -2.06 21.59 -27.91
N THR A 254 -1.73 20.33 -28.21
CA THR A 254 -2.73 19.30 -28.49
C THR A 254 -3.38 18.82 -27.17
N PRO A 255 -4.70 18.68 -27.07
CA PRO A 255 -5.34 18.17 -25.83
C PRO A 255 -4.84 16.76 -25.48
N PRO A 256 -4.63 16.46 -24.19
CA PRO A 256 -4.22 15.13 -23.75
C PRO A 256 -5.37 14.14 -23.90
N LYS A 257 -5.05 12.83 -24.03
CA LYS A 257 -6.04 11.76 -24.12
C LYS A 257 -5.77 10.71 -23.05
N CYS A 258 -6.80 10.31 -22.32
CA CYS A 258 -6.70 9.30 -21.27
C CYS A 258 -6.81 7.89 -21.86
N VAL A 259 -5.84 7.02 -21.59
CA VAL A 259 -5.88 5.61 -22.04
C VAL A 259 -6.97 4.79 -21.34
N ASN A 260 -7.44 5.21 -20.16
CA ASN A 260 -8.39 4.44 -19.37
C ASN A 260 -9.87 4.77 -19.64
N CYS A 261 -10.21 6.03 -19.94
CA CYS A 261 -11.58 6.47 -20.22
C CYS A 261 -11.75 7.18 -21.57
N LEU A 262 -10.64 7.39 -22.31
CA LEU A 262 -10.59 8.02 -23.64
C LEU A 262 -11.00 9.51 -23.69
N SER A 263 -11.26 10.14 -22.54
CA SER A 263 -11.61 11.56 -22.43
C SER A 263 -10.36 12.47 -22.51
N ASP A 264 -10.59 13.77 -22.70
CA ASP A 264 -9.56 14.80 -22.92
C ASP A 264 -8.86 15.24 -21.62
N HIS A 265 -8.08 14.34 -21.04
CA HIS A 265 -7.21 14.59 -19.91
C HIS A 265 -6.08 13.54 -19.88
N PRO A 266 -4.95 13.80 -19.19
CA PRO A 266 -3.86 12.83 -19.07
C PRO A 266 -4.31 11.62 -18.22
N ALA A 267 -3.72 10.44 -18.46
CA ALA A 267 -4.07 9.22 -17.74
C ALA A 267 -3.84 9.30 -16.21
N SER A 268 -3.00 10.24 -15.76
CA SER A 268 -2.71 10.50 -14.34
C SER A 268 -3.77 11.37 -13.62
N TYR A 269 -4.76 11.89 -14.34
CA TYR A 269 -5.78 12.77 -13.76
C TYR A 269 -6.69 12.04 -12.77
N ARG A 270 -6.72 12.51 -11.51
CA ARG A 270 -7.48 11.90 -10.43
C ARG A 270 -9.00 12.12 -10.53
N GLY A 271 -9.44 13.07 -11.36
CA GLY A 271 -10.86 13.30 -11.68
C GLY A 271 -11.42 12.35 -12.73
N CYS A 272 -10.60 11.47 -13.33
CA CYS A 272 -11.01 10.48 -14.32
C CYS A 272 -12.18 9.62 -13.82
N THR A 273 -13.21 9.43 -14.65
CA THR A 273 -14.40 8.59 -14.33
C THR A 273 -13.98 7.17 -13.97
N PHE A 274 -13.12 6.57 -14.77
CA PHE A 274 -12.57 5.24 -14.52
C PHE A 274 -11.83 5.15 -13.16
N TYR A 275 -10.98 6.15 -12.83
CA TYR A 275 -10.31 6.18 -11.52
C TYR A 275 -11.29 6.29 -10.36
N LYS A 276 -12.33 7.12 -10.50
CA LYS A 276 -13.37 7.29 -9.48
C LYS A 276 -14.14 5.99 -9.23
N GLU A 277 -14.48 5.23 -10.28
CA GLU A 277 -15.16 3.94 -10.17
C GLU A 277 -14.34 2.90 -9.41
N ILE A 278 -13.06 2.71 -9.80
CA ILE A 278 -12.20 1.75 -9.11
C ILE A 278 -11.90 2.19 -7.67
N SER A 279 -11.85 3.51 -7.40
CA SER A 279 -11.67 4.05 -6.05
C SER A 279 -12.88 3.78 -5.16
N LYS A 280 -14.10 3.85 -5.70
CA LYS A 280 -15.33 3.48 -4.97
C LYS A 280 -15.32 1.98 -4.62
N LYS A 281 -14.98 1.10 -5.56
CA LYS A 281 -14.89 -0.35 -5.34
C LYS A 281 -13.86 -0.71 -4.27
N LYS A 282 -12.69 -0.02 -4.23
CA LYS A 282 -11.67 -0.25 -3.20
C LYS A 282 -12.11 0.13 -1.79
N LYS A 283 -13.06 1.07 -1.64
CA LYS A 283 -13.58 1.48 -0.33
C LYS A 283 -14.67 0.55 0.20
N GLN A 284 -15.26 -0.28 -0.66
CA GLN A 284 -16.33 -1.23 -0.32
C GLN A 284 -15.79 -2.63 0.07
N LEU A 285 -14.50 -2.88 -0.16
CA LEU A 285 -13.73 -4.06 0.26
C LEU A 285 -12.98 -3.81 1.58
#